data_634d716e8f5e11f17d7ca219814d5fd9
#
_entry.id   634d716e8f5e11f17d7ca219814d5fd9
#
_cell.length_a   1.000
_cell.length_b   1.000
_cell.length_c   1.000
_cell.angle_alpha   90.00
_cell.angle_beta   90.00
_cell.angle_gamma   90.00
#
_symmetry.space_group_name_H-M   'P 1'
#
loop_
_entity.id
_entity.type
_entity.pdbx_description
1 polymer ?
#
loop_
_entity_poly.entity_id
_entity_poly.type
_entity_poly.pdbx_seq_one_letter_code
_entity_poly.pdbx_strand_id
1 'polypeptide(L)'
;MLRKPTTSIVWPAGALLIAVPVSLPILMLLWAALGPSGESWAHMRDTVFPTYLANTLQLMLFVAVLSTVIGVLTAWLTVHYDFPLRRMLVPALALPLAAPAYVIGYVYADLLEFSGPIQSAIRDGLALSPQRSVLPNIRSLPGAVGVISLVLYPYVYLLARGSFAQQSSTLYEAARALGANRLRVFWRVALPVAWPAVVGGLALVLMETVADYGVVEHYGVPTLTTGIFRTWFAMGETSAALQLAGWLFIVVCLLVVAEQFARRGQRFNPVGRQRQSTRHVLTGWSAWLAFTLCFMPVLLGLIVPIAVLAGMALSDGETPFSAAFLALVLNSAWVASVAALLCAGAALWLAYAERLHPNGWVRGSVRVATLGYAVPGLVLAIALMVPMISVDKWLATSLRDTLDLHWGLLITGSSAALIFVYVARFLTVAFNSTQAGLTQIHPQLDAAARSLGHTPSRVLRRVHLPLLRPAVLTGVLLVFIDVMKELPATLILRPFNFETLATWVYRFASDERLAEASTAALIIVLVSLVPTYLLSRLR
;
A
#
# COMPACT_ATOMS: atom_id res chain seq x y z
N MET A 1 38.93 20.44 25.91
CA MET A 1 37.56 21.00 25.98
C MET A 1 36.92 20.95 24.61
N LEU A 2 36.16 19.90 24.29
CA LEU A 2 35.41 19.80 23.05
C LEU A 2 34.21 20.74 23.16
N ARG A 3 34.20 21.84 22.39
CA ARG A 3 33.02 22.70 22.23
C ARG A 3 31.82 21.80 21.93
N LYS A 4 30.79 21.80 22.78
CA LYS A 4 29.50 21.23 22.45
C LYS A 4 29.11 21.80 21.08
N PRO A 5 28.80 20.97 20.08
CA PRO A 5 28.36 21.49 18.79
C PRO A 5 27.18 22.40 19.04
N THR A 6 27.23 23.63 18.51
CA THR A 6 26.06 24.49 18.42
C THR A 6 25.02 23.70 17.65
N THR A 7 24.07 23.14 18.38
CA THR A 7 23.01 22.33 17.82
C THR A 7 22.16 23.24 16.93
N SER A 8 22.36 23.15 15.64
CA SER A 8 21.61 23.91 14.66
C SER A 8 20.11 23.60 14.84
N ILE A 9 19.35 24.56 15.34
CA ILE A 9 17.91 24.49 15.54
C ILE A 9 17.17 24.18 14.23
N VAL A 10 17.81 24.42 13.10
CA VAL A 10 17.26 24.23 11.74
C VAL A 10 16.74 22.79 11.50
N TRP A 11 17.46 21.77 11.96
CA TRP A 11 17.05 20.38 11.75
C TRP A 11 15.81 19.99 12.55
N PRO A 12 15.73 20.25 13.87
CA PRO A 12 14.51 20.04 14.64
C PRO A 12 13.33 20.90 14.16
N ALA A 13 13.58 22.18 13.84
CA ALA A 13 12.54 23.07 13.32
C ALA A 13 11.97 22.57 11.99
N GLY A 14 12.82 22.11 11.06
CA GLY A 14 12.35 21.51 9.81
C GLY A 14 11.58 20.21 10.02
N ALA A 15 11.95 19.38 11.00
CA ALA A 15 11.18 18.19 11.35
C ALA A 15 9.78 18.55 11.87
N LEU A 16 9.64 19.59 12.68
CA LEU A 16 8.35 20.10 13.13
C LEU A 16 7.54 20.69 11.95
N LEU A 17 8.18 21.48 11.08
CA LEU A 17 7.55 22.07 9.91
C LEU A 17 6.96 21.01 8.96
N ILE A 18 7.59 19.85 8.85
CA ILE A 18 7.05 18.71 8.07
C ILE A 18 5.95 17.99 8.85
N ALA A 19 6.13 17.76 10.16
CA ALA A 19 5.21 16.99 10.97
C ALA A 19 3.85 17.70 11.19
N VAL A 20 3.86 19.02 11.39
CA VAL A 20 2.64 19.80 11.69
C VAL A 20 1.61 19.71 10.55
N PRO A 21 1.94 20.01 9.26
CA PRO A 21 0.96 19.88 8.19
C PRO A 21 0.46 18.44 8.00
N VAL A 22 1.35 17.44 8.12
CA VAL A 22 0.97 16.02 7.99
C VAL A 22 0.08 15.56 9.14
N SER A 23 0.16 16.18 10.32
CA SER A 23 -0.72 15.86 11.45
C SER A 23 -2.12 16.44 11.35
N LEU A 24 -2.31 17.51 10.56
CA LEU A 24 -3.61 18.20 10.45
C LEU A 24 -4.78 17.26 10.09
N PRO A 25 -4.70 16.41 9.05
CA PRO A 25 -5.79 15.48 8.73
C PRO A 25 -6.09 14.50 9.87
N ILE A 26 -5.05 14.02 10.56
CA ILE A 26 -5.20 13.09 11.69
C ILE A 26 -5.95 13.79 12.85
N LEU A 27 -5.58 15.02 13.17
CA LEU A 27 -6.24 15.81 14.21
C LEU A 27 -7.70 16.13 13.85
N MET A 28 -7.97 16.44 12.58
CA MET A 28 -9.32 16.67 12.09
C MET A 28 -10.19 15.42 12.18
N LEU A 29 -9.64 14.24 11.87
CA LEU A 29 -10.35 12.97 12.00
C LEU A 29 -10.69 12.65 13.46
N LEU A 30 -9.75 12.86 14.37
CA LEU A 30 -9.99 12.68 15.80
C LEU A 30 -11.07 13.64 16.31
N TRP A 31 -10.99 14.89 15.89
CA TRP A 31 -12.00 15.88 16.24
C TRP A 31 -13.38 15.53 15.69
N ALA A 32 -13.45 15.09 14.42
CA ALA A 32 -14.70 14.67 13.78
C ALA A 32 -15.30 13.40 14.40
N ALA A 33 -14.46 12.43 14.77
CA ALA A 33 -14.92 11.20 15.43
C ALA A 33 -15.50 11.43 16.83
N LEU A 34 -15.00 12.46 17.54
CA LEU A 34 -15.40 12.80 18.90
C LEU A 34 -16.36 14.00 18.96
N GLY A 35 -16.56 14.69 17.85
CA GLY A 35 -17.37 15.90 17.74
C GLY A 35 -18.88 15.63 17.82
N PRO A 36 -19.67 16.72 17.93
CA PRO A 36 -21.13 16.63 17.97
C PRO A 36 -21.67 15.99 16.69
N SER A 37 -22.54 15.02 16.85
CA SER A 37 -23.20 14.32 15.75
C SER A 37 -24.38 15.12 15.22
N GLY A 38 -24.44 15.35 13.90
CA GLY A 38 -25.62 15.89 13.23
C GLY A 38 -26.77 14.86 13.13
N GLU A 39 -27.96 15.31 12.76
CA GLU A 39 -29.12 14.45 12.58
C GLU A 39 -28.88 13.35 11.53
N SER A 40 -28.20 13.69 10.42
CA SER A 40 -27.83 12.74 9.37
C SER A 40 -26.97 11.59 9.90
N TRP A 41 -26.04 11.87 10.81
CA TRP A 41 -25.23 10.83 11.44
C TRP A 41 -26.06 9.93 12.37
N ALA A 42 -26.95 10.51 13.18
CA ALA A 42 -27.79 9.72 14.06
C ALA A 42 -28.62 8.70 13.27
N HIS A 43 -29.22 9.12 12.16
CA HIS A 43 -29.96 8.22 11.26
C HIS A 43 -29.04 7.15 10.63
N MET A 44 -27.89 7.53 10.12
CA MET A 44 -26.94 6.58 9.51
C MET A 44 -26.39 5.55 10.51
N ARG A 45 -26.13 5.97 11.74
CA ARG A 45 -25.64 5.08 12.81
C ARG A 45 -26.63 3.95 13.08
N ASP A 46 -27.93 4.22 13.07
CA ASP A 46 -28.96 3.27 13.41
C ASP A 46 -29.40 2.42 12.20
N THR A 47 -29.11 2.85 10.98
CA THR A 47 -29.53 2.17 9.74
C THR A 47 -28.40 1.45 9.01
N VAL A 48 -27.42 2.16 8.46
CA VAL A 48 -26.41 1.62 7.52
C VAL A 48 -25.04 1.35 8.15
N PHE A 49 -24.67 2.07 9.20
CA PHE A 49 -23.35 1.94 9.84
C PHE A 49 -23.05 0.52 10.36
N PRO A 50 -24.00 -0.20 11.02
CA PRO A 50 -23.73 -1.58 11.45
C PRO A 50 -23.38 -2.50 10.28
N THR A 51 -24.04 -2.35 9.14
CA THR A 51 -23.77 -3.12 7.93
C THR A 51 -22.39 -2.78 7.36
N TYR A 52 -22.04 -1.49 7.25
CA TYR A 52 -20.72 -1.05 6.78
C TYR A 52 -19.60 -1.58 7.67
N LEU A 53 -19.76 -1.49 8.99
CA LEU A 53 -18.77 -1.99 9.94
C LEU A 53 -18.64 -3.51 9.88
N ALA A 54 -19.77 -4.24 9.86
CA ALA A 54 -19.77 -5.70 9.80
C ALA A 54 -19.09 -6.21 8.53
N ASN A 55 -19.42 -5.66 7.36
CA ASN A 55 -18.81 -6.04 6.10
C ASN A 55 -17.31 -5.69 6.05
N THR A 56 -16.92 -4.53 6.59
CA THR A 56 -15.49 -4.16 6.68
C THR A 56 -14.73 -5.16 7.55
N LEU A 57 -15.25 -5.52 8.71
CA LEU A 57 -14.61 -6.49 9.60
C LEU A 57 -14.58 -7.91 9.01
N GLN A 58 -15.65 -8.34 8.35
CA GLN A 58 -15.69 -9.64 7.65
C GLN A 58 -14.69 -9.68 6.50
N LEU A 59 -14.64 -8.63 5.66
CA LEU A 59 -13.67 -8.50 4.58
C LEU A 59 -12.24 -8.61 5.12
N MET A 60 -11.92 -7.84 6.15
CA MET A 60 -10.61 -7.86 6.81
C MET A 60 -10.26 -9.26 7.34
N LEU A 61 -11.20 -9.92 8.03
CA LEU A 61 -10.97 -11.24 8.61
C LEU A 61 -10.68 -12.29 7.54
N PHE A 62 -11.52 -12.37 6.50
CA PHE A 62 -11.36 -13.39 5.47
C PHE A 62 -10.14 -13.13 4.56
N VAL A 63 -9.86 -11.87 4.23
CA VAL A 63 -8.62 -11.51 3.52
C VAL A 63 -7.39 -11.81 4.37
N ALA A 64 -7.42 -11.53 5.67
CA ALA A 64 -6.35 -11.87 6.59
C ALA A 64 -6.04 -13.38 6.60
N VAL A 65 -7.07 -14.20 6.71
CA VAL A 65 -6.92 -15.66 6.74
C VAL A 65 -6.36 -16.16 5.40
N LEU A 66 -6.99 -15.79 4.28
CA LEU A 66 -6.62 -16.31 2.97
C LEU A 66 -5.22 -15.84 2.54
N SER A 67 -4.90 -14.56 2.71
CA SER A 67 -3.56 -14.02 2.41
C SER A 67 -2.47 -14.63 3.30
N THR A 68 -2.78 -14.90 4.57
CA THR A 68 -1.82 -15.56 5.48
C THR A 68 -1.57 -16.99 5.06
N VAL A 69 -2.61 -17.74 4.73
CA VAL A 69 -2.48 -19.14 4.29
C VAL A 69 -1.64 -19.21 3.01
N ILE A 70 -1.98 -18.41 1.99
CA ILE A 70 -1.24 -18.39 0.72
C ILE A 70 0.22 -17.94 0.97
N GLY A 71 0.40 -16.82 1.69
CA GLY A 71 1.73 -16.24 1.90
C GLY A 71 2.66 -17.11 2.73
N VAL A 72 2.20 -17.69 3.83
CA VAL A 72 3.00 -18.56 4.69
C VAL A 72 3.33 -19.89 3.99
N LEU A 73 2.34 -20.49 3.32
CA LEU A 73 2.54 -21.76 2.60
C LEU A 73 3.58 -21.61 1.49
N THR A 74 3.43 -20.60 0.64
CA THR A 74 4.37 -20.36 -0.47
C THR A 74 5.75 -19.94 0.02
N ALA A 75 5.84 -19.18 1.13
CA ALA A 75 7.11 -18.84 1.77
C ALA A 75 7.82 -20.09 2.31
N TRP A 76 7.09 -20.95 3.01
CA TRP A 76 7.63 -22.20 3.55
C TRP A 76 8.14 -23.12 2.44
N LEU A 77 7.33 -23.34 1.40
CA LEU A 77 7.71 -24.21 0.27
C LEU A 77 8.94 -23.67 -0.45
N THR A 78 9.01 -22.38 -0.74
CA THR A 78 10.13 -21.79 -1.48
C THR A 78 11.44 -21.73 -0.70
N VAL A 79 11.42 -21.71 0.62
CA VAL A 79 12.64 -21.70 1.46
C VAL A 79 13.19 -23.10 1.68
N HIS A 80 12.33 -24.07 2.03
CA HIS A 80 12.78 -25.35 2.54
C HIS A 80 12.83 -26.48 1.50
N TYR A 81 12.12 -26.31 0.37
CA TYR A 81 12.02 -27.35 -0.64
C TYR A 81 12.57 -26.89 -1.99
N ASP A 82 13.12 -27.84 -2.75
CA ASP A 82 13.48 -27.65 -4.15
C ASP A 82 12.51 -28.45 -5.03
N PHE A 83 11.92 -27.78 -6.03
CA PHE A 83 10.90 -28.30 -6.94
C PHE A 83 11.00 -27.60 -8.30
N PRO A 84 10.32 -28.10 -9.36
CA PRO A 84 10.43 -27.52 -10.70
C PRO A 84 10.13 -26.02 -10.74
N LEU A 85 10.92 -25.27 -11.51
CA LEU A 85 10.79 -23.82 -11.73
C LEU A 85 10.81 -22.94 -10.46
N ARG A 86 11.17 -23.49 -9.29
CA ARG A 86 11.23 -22.76 -8.02
C ARG A 86 12.01 -21.44 -8.14
N ARG A 87 13.16 -21.45 -8.83
CA ARG A 87 14.01 -20.23 -8.98
C ARG A 87 13.27 -19.09 -9.67
N MET A 88 12.37 -19.39 -10.60
CA MET A 88 11.51 -18.42 -11.27
C MET A 88 10.32 -18.00 -10.40
N LEU A 89 9.73 -18.97 -9.68
CA LEU A 89 8.58 -18.71 -8.83
C LEU A 89 8.91 -17.84 -7.61
N VAL A 90 10.12 -17.93 -7.07
CA VAL A 90 10.53 -17.12 -5.91
C VAL A 90 10.33 -15.60 -6.15
N PRO A 91 10.85 -14.97 -7.20
CA PRO A 91 10.53 -13.58 -7.49
C PRO A 91 9.09 -13.40 -8.01
N ALA A 92 8.55 -14.35 -8.78
CA ALA A 92 7.22 -14.25 -9.36
C ALA A 92 6.11 -14.14 -8.31
N LEU A 93 6.25 -14.83 -7.17
CA LEU A 93 5.29 -14.76 -6.05
C LEU A 93 5.16 -13.36 -5.42
N ALA A 94 6.08 -12.45 -5.66
CA ALA A 94 5.98 -11.05 -5.22
C ALA A 94 5.29 -10.15 -6.25
N LEU A 95 5.22 -10.55 -7.51
CA LEU A 95 4.78 -9.70 -8.61
C LEU A 95 3.29 -9.32 -8.60
N PRO A 96 2.34 -10.13 -8.07
CA PRO A 96 0.93 -9.71 -7.98
C PRO A 96 0.74 -8.36 -7.24
N LEU A 97 1.64 -8.02 -6.32
CA LEU A 97 1.63 -6.73 -5.61
C LEU A 97 1.83 -5.52 -6.54
N ALA A 98 2.39 -5.73 -7.73
CA ALA A 98 2.55 -4.67 -8.72
C ALA A 98 1.23 -4.23 -9.34
N ALA A 99 0.25 -5.13 -9.43
CA ALA A 99 -1.05 -4.83 -9.99
C ALA A 99 -1.97 -4.21 -8.92
N PRO A 100 -2.67 -3.10 -9.22
CA PRO A 100 -3.69 -2.57 -8.31
C PRO A 100 -4.84 -3.58 -8.14
N ALA A 101 -5.33 -3.74 -6.89
CA ALA A 101 -6.40 -4.69 -6.60
C ALA A 101 -7.68 -4.40 -7.42
N TYR A 102 -8.01 -3.12 -7.62
CA TYR A 102 -9.18 -2.73 -8.39
C TYR A 102 -9.07 -3.14 -9.87
N VAL A 103 -7.89 -3.04 -10.49
CA VAL A 103 -7.69 -3.49 -11.88
C VAL A 103 -7.94 -4.99 -12.00
N ILE A 104 -7.38 -5.77 -11.07
CA ILE A 104 -7.60 -7.22 -11.03
C ILE A 104 -9.07 -7.54 -10.78
N GLY A 105 -9.71 -6.79 -9.88
CA GLY A 105 -11.14 -6.89 -9.59
C GLY A 105 -12.02 -6.68 -10.82
N TYR A 106 -11.73 -5.66 -11.61
CA TYR A 106 -12.47 -5.36 -12.84
C TYR A 106 -12.33 -6.48 -13.87
N VAL A 107 -11.11 -7.00 -14.06
CA VAL A 107 -10.89 -8.14 -14.97
C VAL A 107 -11.65 -9.37 -14.52
N TYR A 108 -11.64 -9.71 -13.24
CA TYR A 108 -12.40 -10.86 -12.76
C TYR A 108 -13.90 -10.64 -12.75
N ALA A 109 -14.38 -9.42 -12.58
CA ALA A 109 -15.79 -9.11 -12.76
C ALA A 109 -16.21 -9.39 -14.21
N ASP A 110 -15.48 -8.84 -15.19
CA ASP A 110 -15.74 -9.05 -16.61
C ASP A 110 -15.68 -10.53 -17.01
N LEU A 111 -14.70 -11.29 -16.51
CA LEU A 111 -14.53 -12.71 -16.84
C LEU A 111 -15.61 -13.63 -16.25
N LEU A 112 -15.99 -13.39 -14.98
CA LEU A 112 -16.78 -14.32 -14.17
C LEU A 112 -18.23 -13.88 -13.95
N GLU A 113 -18.60 -12.69 -14.42
CA GLU A 113 -19.97 -12.22 -14.37
C GLU A 113 -20.90 -13.14 -15.19
N PHE A 114 -22.20 -13.04 -14.96
CA PHE A 114 -23.21 -13.88 -15.62
C PHE A 114 -23.11 -13.84 -17.15
N SER A 115 -22.92 -12.65 -17.72
CA SER A 115 -22.71 -12.42 -19.16
C SER A 115 -21.25 -12.64 -19.61
N GLY A 116 -20.34 -12.87 -18.67
CA GLY A 116 -18.91 -12.96 -18.94
C GLY A 116 -18.52 -14.21 -19.75
N PRO A 117 -17.34 -14.15 -20.40
CA PRO A 117 -16.91 -15.19 -21.35
C PRO A 117 -16.77 -16.58 -20.72
N ILE A 118 -16.35 -16.66 -19.44
CA ILE A 118 -16.15 -17.96 -18.77
C ILE A 118 -17.51 -18.64 -18.51
N GLN A 119 -18.48 -17.91 -17.94
CA GLN A 119 -19.81 -18.49 -17.68
C GLN A 119 -20.54 -18.82 -18.98
N SER A 120 -20.39 -18.00 -20.02
CA SER A 120 -20.96 -18.25 -21.34
C SER A 120 -20.38 -19.52 -21.97
N ALA A 121 -19.03 -19.64 -21.97
CA ALA A 121 -18.37 -20.83 -22.50
C ALA A 121 -18.76 -22.13 -21.74
N ILE A 122 -18.94 -22.05 -20.41
CA ILE A 122 -19.39 -23.23 -19.63
C ILE A 122 -20.86 -23.56 -19.97
N ARG A 123 -21.75 -22.58 -20.09
CA ARG A 123 -23.14 -22.80 -20.47
C ARG A 123 -23.28 -23.45 -21.84
N ASP A 124 -22.55 -22.92 -22.82
CA ASP A 124 -22.53 -23.41 -24.17
C ASP A 124 -21.95 -24.83 -24.25
N GLY A 125 -20.80 -25.07 -23.58
CA GLY A 125 -20.12 -26.36 -23.55
C GLY A 125 -20.92 -27.47 -22.84
N LEU A 126 -21.76 -27.12 -21.87
CA LEU A 126 -22.62 -28.05 -21.14
C LEU A 126 -24.08 -28.05 -21.63
N ALA A 127 -24.40 -27.31 -22.71
CA ALA A 127 -25.75 -27.14 -23.29
C ALA A 127 -26.80 -26.75 -22.22
N LEU A 128 -26.44 -25.86 -21.30
CA LEU A 128 -27.32 -25.38 -20.24
C LEU A 128 -28.22 -24.26 -20.73
N SER A 129 -29.36 -24.06 -20.04
CA SER A 129 -30.26 -22.95 -20.38
C SER A 129 -29.53 -21.59 -20.23
N PRO A 130 -29.80 -20.61 -21.12
CA PRO A 130 -29.15 -19.29 -21.10
C PRO A 130 -29.31 -18.52 -19.78
N GLN A 131 -30.36 -18.81 -19.02
CA GLN A 131 -30.67 -18.15 -17.74
C GLN A 131 -29.99 -18.81 -16.53
N ARG A 132 -29.32 -19.96 -16.71
CA ARG A 132 -28.70 -20.67 -15.59
C ARG A 132 -27.35 -20.09 -15.23
N SER A 133 -27.22 -19.59 -14.01
CA SER A 133 -25.90 -19.24 -13.44
C SER A 133 -25.16 -20.51 -13.05
N VAL A 134 -23.92 -20.66 -13.52
CA VAL A 134 -23.07 -21.82 -13.24
C VAL A 134 -22.11 -21.53 -12.08
N LEU A 135 -21.58 -20.31 -12.03
CA LEU A 135 -20.68 -19.87 -10.97
C LEU A 135 -21.41 -18.91 -10.01
N PRO A 136 -21.01 -18.86 -8.75
CA PRO A 136 -21.49 -17.83 -7.82
C PRO A 136 -21.25 -16.43 -8.36
N ASN A 137 -22.10 -15.48 -7.96
CA ASN A 137 -21.90 -14.09 -8.36
C ASN A 137 -20.57 -13.57 -7.80
N ILE A 138 -19.68 -13.17 -8.71
CA ILE A 138 -18.37 -12.62 -8.36
C ILE A 138 -18.50 -11.25 -7.66
N ARG A 139 -19.51 -10.45 -8.04
CA ARG A 139 -19.82 -9.16 -7.38
C ARG A 139 -20.46 -9.43 -6.02
N SER A 140 -19.63 -9.81 -5.07
CA SER A 140 -20.02 -10.23 -3.71
C SER A 140 -18.86 -10.09 -2.74
N LEU A 141 -19.12 -10.16 -1.44
CA LEU A 141 -18.08 -10.15 -0.41
C LEU A 141 -17.04 -11.28 -0.60
N PRO A 142 -17.41 -12.55 -0.85
CA PRO A 142 -16.44 -13.62 -1.15
C PRO A 142 -15.59 -13.35 -2.38
N GLY A 143 -16.17 -12.77 -3.43
CA GLY A 143 -15.42 -12.36 -4.63
C GLY A 143 -14.36 -11.29 -4.31
N ALA A 144 -14.75 -10.26 -3.57
CA ALA A 144 -13.82 -9.22 -3.10
C ALA A 144 -12.70 -9.82 -2.24
N VAL A 145 -13.02 -10.73 -1.32
CA VAL A 145 -12.03 -11.45 -0.51
C VAL A 145 -11.04 -12.20 -1.38
N GLY A 146 -11.51 -12.93 -2.38
CA GLY A 146 -10.66 -13.69 -3.30
C GLY A 146 -9.67 -12.80 -4.06
N VAL A 147 -10.18 -11.75 -4.70
CA VAL A 147 -9.37 -10.83 -5.50
C VAL A 147 -8.35 -10.08 -4.64
N ILE A 148 -8.78 -9.45 -3.55
CA ILE A 148 -7.89 -8.70 -2.67
C ILE A 148 -6.80 -9.61 -2.08
N SER A 149 -7.15 -10.85 -1.70
CA SER A 149 -6.17 -11.81 -1.18
C SER A 149 -5.15 -12.23 -2.22
N LEU A 150 -5.54 -12.43 -3.49
CA LEU A 150 -4.63 -12.77 -4.59
C LEU A 150 -3.63 -11.65 -4.90
N VAL A 151 -3.96 -10.40 -4.61
CA VAL A 151 -3.06 -9.26 -4.82
C VAL A 151 -2.19 -8.99 -3.59
N LEU A 152 -2.72 -9.17 -2.37
CA LEU A 152 -2.05 -8.73 -1.14
C LEU A 152 -1.27 -9.84 -0.41
N TYR A 153 -1.45 -11.14 -0.72
CA TYR A 153 -0.67 -12.21 -0.07
C TYR A 153 0.86 -12.01 -0.16
N PRO A 154 1.43 -11.35 -1.18
CA PRO A 154 2.87 -11.16 -1.25
C PRO A 154 3.46 -10.36 -0.08
N TYR A 155 2.70 -9.53 0.60
CA TYR A 155 3.16 -8.88 1.83
C TYR A 155 3.53 -9.91 2.91
N VAL A 156 2.64 -10.87 3.13
CA VAL A 156 2.91 -11.98 4.08
C VAL A 156 4.03 -12.88 3.55
N TYR A 157 3.99 -13.22 2.26
CA TYR A 157 5.01 -14.05 1.61
C TYR A 157 6.43 -13.50 1.78
N LEU A 158 6.64 -12.22 1.47
CA LEU A 158 7.97 -11.59 1.51
C LEU A 158 8.55 -11.55 2.92
N LEU A 159 7.74 -11.18 3.92
CA LEU A 159 8.19 -11.09 5.30
C LEU A 159 8.38 -12.46 5.94
N ALA A 160 7.44 -13.39 5.72
CA ALA A 160 7.56 -14.76 6.21
C ALA A 160 8.76 -15.48 5.57
N ARG A 161 8.95 -15.34 4.24
CA ARG A 161 10.10 -15.89 3.53
C ARG A 161 11.42 -15.37 4.08
N GLY A 162 11.52 -14.06 4.31
CA GLY A 162 12.70 -13.42 4.91
C GLY A 162 13.00 -14.01 6.30
N SER A 163 11.98 -14.22 7.12
CA SER A 163 12.12 -14.82 8.44
C SER A 163 12.52 -16.30 8.36
N PHE A 164 11.85 -17.11 7.56
CA PHE A 164 12.20 -18.53 7.39
C PHE A 164 13.63 -18.73 6.86
N ALA A 165 14.07 -17.87 5.93
CA ALA A 165 15.42 -17.94 5.36
C ALA A 165 16.53 -17.61 6.37
N GLN A 166 16.20 -16.85 7.43
CA GLN A 166 17.12 -16.49 8.50
C GLN A 166 17.14 -17.47 9.67
N GLN A 167 16.26 -18.48 9.70
CA GLN A 167 16.24 -19.49 10.75
C GLN A 167 17.41 -20.48 10.59
N SER A 168 18.04 -20.85 11.71
CA SER A 168 19.16 -21.77 11.73
C SER A 168 18.74 -23.20 11.40
N SER A 169 19.51 -23.90 10.54
CA SER A 169 19.32 -25.33 10.27
C SER A 169 19.44 -26.19 11.52
N THR A 170 20.29 -25.79 12.46
CA THR A 170 20.50 -26.53 13.73
C THR A 170 19.24 -26.62 14.57
N LEU A 171 18.35 -25.61 14.51
CA LEU A 171 17.08 -25.64 15.22
C LEU A 171 16.16 -26.74 14.67
N TYR A 172 16.13 -26.90 13.35
CA TYR A 172 15.33 -27.94 12.69
C TYR A 172 15.91 -29.34 12.90
N GLU A 173 17.24 -29.45 12.85
CA GLU A 173 17.95 -30.71 13.08
C GLU A 173 17.76 -31.19 14.52
N ALA A 174 17.86 -30.30 15.51
CA ALA A 174 17.59 -30.62 16.90
C ALA A 174 16.15 -31.09 17.12
N ALA A 175 15.15 -30.39 16.56
CA ALA A 175 13.75 -30.80 16.65
C ALA A 175 13.51 -32.18 16.03
N ARG A 176 14.17 -32.50 14.90
CA ARG A 176 14.08 -33.79 14.25
C ARG A 176 14.79 -34.91 15.02
N ALA A 177 15.93 -34.61 15.64
CA ALA A 177 16.64 -35.54 16.51
C ALA A 177 15.78 -35.96 17.73
N LEU A 178 14.89 -35.03 18.19
CA LEU A 178 13.89 -35.27 19.23
C LEU A 178 12.61 -35.97 18.71
N GLY A 179 12.62 -36.49 17.47
CA GLY A 179 11.51 -37.26 16.88
C GLY A 179 10.38 -36.43 16.27
N ALA A 180 10.57 -35.10 16.08
CA ALA A 180 9.55 -34.28 15.45
C ALA A 180 9.50 -34.55 13.92
N ASN A 181 8.32 -34.88 13.39
CA ASN A 181 8.10 -34.94 11.95
C ASN A 181 8.07 -33.54 11.33
N ARG A 182 8.16 -33.43 9.99
CA ARG A 182 8.26 -32.15 9.27
C ARG A 182 7.10 -31.20 9.57
N LEU A 183 5.88 -31.71 9.67
CA LEU A 183 4.69 -30.89 9.98
C LEU A 183 4.74 -30.35 11.41
N ARG A 184 5.22 -31.19 12.37
CA ARG A 184 5.40 -30.75 13.76
C ARG A 184 6.50 -29.69 13.90
N VAL A 185 7.59 -29.82 13.12
CA VAL A 185 8.66 -28.80 13.03
C VAL A 185 8.09 -27.49 12.51
N PHE A 186 7.28 -27.53 11.44
CA PHE A 186 6.62 -26.33 10.91
C PHE A 186 5.76 -25.62 11.97
N TRP A 187 4.79 -26.33 12.57
CA TRP A 187 3.82 -25.73 13.49
C TRP A 187 4.40 -25.34 14.85
N ARG A 188 5.33 -26.11 15.40
CA ARG A 188 5.86 -25.91 16.76
C ARG A 188 7.18 -25.15 16.82
N VAL A 189 7.90 -25.04 15.71
CA VAL A 189 9.23 -24.42 15.68
C VAL A 189 9.28 -23.27 14.66
N ALA A 190 9.10 -23.59 13.38
CA ALA A 190 9.34 -22.63 12.32
C ALA A 190 8.33 -21.47 12.33
N LEU A 191 7.04 -21.77 12.38
CA LEU A 191 5.97 -20.78 12.34
C LEU A 191 5.96 -19.86 13.57
N PRO A 192 6.10 -20.36 14.81
CA PRO A 192 6.19 -19.47 15.98
C PRO A 192 7.37 -18.50 15.92
N VAL A 193 8.53 -18.94 15.43
CA VAL A 193 9.70 -18.06 15.23
C VAL A 193 9.46 -17.04 14.12
N ALA A 194 8.74 -17.41 13.05
CA ALA A 194 8.39 -16.50 11.97
C ALA A 194 7.17 -15.61 12.28
N TRP A 195 6.41 -15.90 13.34
CA TRP A 195 5.14 -15.25 13.65
C TRP A 195 5.19 -13.71 13.64
N PRO A 196 6.21 -13.03 14.21
CA PRO A 196 6.29 -11.57 14.16
C PRO A 196 6.41 -11.00 12.75
N ALA A 197 7.10 -11.73 11.87
CA ALA A 197 7.21 -11.35 10.46
C ALA A 197 5.89 -11.58 9.73
N VAL A 198 5.19 -12.68 10.03
CA VAL A 198 3.85 -12.96 9.50
C VAL A 198 2.86 -11.88 9.94
N VAL A 199 2.84 -11.52 11.24
CA VAL A 199 1.99 -10.44 11.76
C VAL A 199 2.32 -9.10 11.10
N GLY A 200 3.59 -8.81 10.85
CA GLY A 200 3.97 -7.61 10.12
C GLY A 200 3.44 -7.57 8.68
N GLY A 201 3.50 -8.70 7.97
CA GLY A 201 2.90 -8.82 6.64
C GLY A 201 1.39 -8.73 6.67
N LEU A 202 0.76 -9.35 7.65
CA LEU A 202 -0.68 -9.31 7.87
C LEU A 202 -1.17 -7.88 8.17
N ALA A 203 -0.43 -7.11 8.95
CA ALA A 203 -0.79 -5.72 9.23
C ALA A 203 -0.82 -4.89 7.94
N LEU A 204 0.16 -5.08 7.04
CA LEU A 204 0.16 -4.41 5.73
C LEU A 204 -1.04 -4.85 4.87
N VAL A 205 -1.34 -6.15 4.84
CA VAL A 205 -2.54 -6.67 4.14
C VAL A 205 -3.81 -6.01 4.67
N LEU A 206 -3.97 -5.93 5.98
CA LEU A 206 -5.16 -5.35 6.60
C LEU A 206 -5.28 -3.85 6.37
N MET A 207 -4.17 -3.11 6.41
CA MET A 207 -4.14 -1.67 6.09
C MET A 207 -4.57 -1.41 4.64
N GLU A 208 -4.05 -2.18 3.69
CA GLU A 208 -4.44 -2.07 2.28
C GLU A 208 -5.89 -2.52 2.04
N THR A 209 -6.35 -3.57 2.73
CA THR A 209 -7.75 -4.05 2.64
C THR A 209 -8.75 -2.99 3.12
N VAL A 210 -8.45 -2.34 4.26
CA VAL A 210 -9.30 -1.25 4.79
C VAL A 210 -9.26 -0.01 3.90
N ALA A 211 -8.15 0.22 3.20
CA ALA A 211 -7.99 1.34 2.27
C ALA A 211 -8.59 1.08 0.89
N ASP A 212 -8.93 -0.18 0.56
CA ASP A 212 -9.52 -0.50 -0.75
C ASP A 212 -10.88 0.15 -0.90
N TYR A 213 -11.07 0.78 -2.05
CA TYR A 213 -12.33 1.36 -2.49
C TYR A 213 -12.77 0.73 -3.82
N GLY A 214 -11.82 0.57 -4.75
CA GLY A 214 -12.13 0.21 -6.12
C GLY A 214 -12.75 -1.17 -6.29
N VAL A 215 -12.25 -2.19 -5.57
CA VAL A 215 -12.84 -3.55 -5.60
C VAL A 215 -14.19 -3.56 -4.91
N VAL A 216 -14.25 -3.03 -3.66
CA VAL A 216 -15.48 -3.13 -2.86
C VAL A 216 -16.63 -2.33 -3.47
N GLU A 217 -16.37 -1.17 -4.10
CA GLU A 217 -17.40 -0.40 -4.79
C GLU A 217 -17.89 -1.12 -6.05
N HIS A 218 -16.98 -1.58 -6.90
CA HIS A 218 -17.33 -2.29 -8.14
C HIS A 218 -18.08 -3.60 -7.87
N TYR A 219 -17.77 -4.27 -6.74
CA TYR A 219 -18.43 -5.51 -6.34
C TYR A 219 -19.72 -5.27 -5.52
N GLY A 220 -20.09 -4.02 -5.31
CA GLY A 220 -21.30 -3.65 -4.58
C GLY A 220 -21.27 -4.03 -3.10
N VAL A 221 -20.08 -4.20 -2.50
CA VAL A 221 -19.92 -4.54 -1.08
C VAL A 221 -19.97 -3.27 -0.23
N PRO A 222 -21.02 -3.04 0.57
CA PRO A 222 -21.14 -1.85 1.40
C PRO A 222 -20.19 -1.94 2.60
N THR A 223 -19.04 -1.26 2.49
CA THR A 223 -18.02 -1.12 3.53
C THR A 223 -17.96 0.31 4.06
N LEU A 224 -17.16 0.58 5.10
CA LEU A 224 -16.96 1.92 5.59
C LEU A 224 -16.39 2.85 4.51
N THR A 225 -15.47 2.37 3.66
CA THR A 225 -14.90 3.16 2.56
C THR A 225 -15.94 3.55 1.51
N THR A 226 -16.79 2.62 1.10
CA THR A 226 -17.88 2.92 0.17
C THR A 226 -18.92 3.84 0.80
N GLY A 227 -19.21 3.66 2.09
CA GLY A 227 -20.10 4.52 2.86
C GLY A 227 -19.59 5.97 2.91
N ILE A 228 -18.30 6.18 3.19
CA ILE A 228 -17.66 7.50 3.20
C ILE A 228 -17.83 8.19 1.85
N PHE A 229 -17.52 7.49 0.76
CA PHE A 229 -17.59 8.02 -0.60
C PHE A 229 -19.02 8.41 -0.99
N ARG A 230 -20.00 7.53 -0.73
CA ARG A 230 -21.43 7.78 -1.00
C ARG A 230 -21.97 8.96 -0.21
N THR A 231 -21.64 9.03 1.07
CA THR A 231 -22.08 10.14 1.94
C THR A 231 -21.49 11.47 1.48
N TRP A 232 -20.23 11.48 1.06
CA TRP A 232 -19.58 12.68 0.56
C TRP A 232 -20.14 13.16 -0.79
N PHE A 233 -20.18 12.26 -1.81
CA PHE A 233 -20.52 12.65 -3.17
C PHE A 233 -22.02 12.60 -3.47
N ALA A 234 -22.73 11.55 -3.04
CA ALA A 234 -24.13 11.38 -3.39
C ALA A 234 -25.08 12.12 -2.47
N MET A 235 -24.72 12.21 -1.16
CA MET A 235 -25.58 12.89 -0.19
C MET A 235 -25.15 14.34 0.08
N GLY A 236 -23.90 14.71 -0.22
CA GLY A 236 -23.34 16.04 0.09
C GLY A 236 -23.13 16.31 1.59
N GLU A 237 -23.23 15.26 2.44
CA GLU A 237 -23.20 15.34 3.89
C GLU A 237 -21.77 15.24 4.44
N THR A 238 -21.05 16.37 4.41
CA THR A 238 -19.64 16.44 4.83
C THR A 238 -19.42 15.98 6.27
N SER A 239 -20.31 16.36 7.20
CA SER A 239 -20.18 16.03 8.63
C SER A 239 -20.30 14.53 8.87
N ALA A 240 -21.29 13.89 8.27
CA ALA A 240 -21.49 12.45 8.40
C ALA A 240 -20.38 11.64 7.70
N ALA A 241 -19.87 12.10 6.55
CA ALA A 241 -18.72 11.48 5.88
C ALA A 241 -17.46 11.56 6.75
N LEU A 242 -17.19 12.70 7.41
CA LEU A 242 -16.07 12.84 8.34
C LEU A 242 -16.22 11.93 9.57
N GLN A 243 -17.44 11.74 10.08
CA GLN A 243 -17.67 10.83 11.20
C GLN A 243 -17.43 9.36 10.80
N LEU A 244 -17.90 8.92 9.63
CA LEU A 244 -17.56 7.60 9.08
C LEU A 244 -16.05 7.44 8.89
N ALA A 245 -15.37 8.48 8.38
CA ALA A 245 -13.92 8.49 8.22
C ALA A 245 -13.19 8.39 9.58
N GLY A 246 -13.71 9.06 10.61
CA GLY A 246 -13.22 8.96 11.99
C GLY A 246 -13.36 7.53 12.55
N TRP A 247 -14.48 6.86 12.33
CA TRP A 247 -14.67 5.45 12.73
C TRP A 247 -13.72 4.51 11.98
N LEU A 248 -13.54 4.71 10.67
CA LEU A 248 -12.56 3.94 9.90
C LEU A 248 -11.13 4.16 10.43
N PHE A 249 -10.80 5.40 10.80
CA PHE A 249 -9.53 5.73 11.42
C PHE A 249 -9.33 5.02 12.77
N ILE A 250 -10.38 4.92 13.60
CA ILE A 250 -10.33 4.14 14.85
C ILE A 250 -10.01 2.66 14.57
N VAL A 251 -10.65 2.05 13.57
CA VAL A 251 -10.34 0.67 13.16
C VAL A 251 -8.86 0.54 12.79
N VAL A 252 -8.32 1.47 12.02
CA VAL A 252 -6.90 1.49 11.64
C VAL A 252 -5.99 1.66 12.86
N CYS A 253 -6.32 2.57 13.78
CA CYS A 253 -5.56 2.73 15.02
C CYS A 253 -5.52 1.44 15.85
N LEU A 254 -6.65 0.75 15.97
CA LEU A 254 -6.72 -0.55 16.66
C LEU A 254 -5.83 -1.59 15.98
N LEU A 255 -5.79 -1.63 14.66
CA LEU A 255 -4.88 -2.50 13.90
C LEU A 255 -3.41 -2.21 14.20
N VAL A 256 -3.00 -0.94 14.16
CA VAL A 256 -1.62 -0.53 14.46
C VAL A 256 -1.23 -0.90 15.88
N VAL A 257 -2.14 -0.68 16.83
CA VAL A 257 -1.93 -1.05 18.25
C VAL A 257 -1.82 -2.56 18.39
N ALA A 258 -2.71 -3.33 17.78
CA ALA A 258 -2.69 -4.80 17.81
C ALA A 258 -1.38 -5.35 17.22
N GLU A 259 -0.90 -4.79 16.08
CA GLU A 259 0.39 -5.13 15.49
C GLU A 259 1.55 -4.87 16.46
N GLN A 260 1.58 -3.69 17.09
CA GLN A 260 2.63 -3.34 18.03
C GLN A 260 2.65 -4.29 19.24
N PHE A 261 1.47 -4.67 19.77
CA PHE A 261 1.37 -5.64 20.85
C PHE A 261 1.84 -7.04 20.41
N ALA A 262 1.45 -7.49 19.23
CA ALA A 262 1.85 -8.79 18.70
C ALA A 262 3.37 -8.91 18.45
N ARG A 263 4.04 -7.79 18.17
CA ARG A 263 5.50 -7.73 18.01
C ARG A 263 6.27 -7.54 19.33
N ARG A 264 5.62 -7.15 20.43
CA ARG A 264 6.27 -6.95 21.73
C ARG A 264 6.78 -8.28 22.28
N GLY A 265 8.04 -8.28 22.71
CA GLY A 265 8.68 -9.41 23.39
C GLY A 265 9.58 -10.30 22.54
N GLN A 266 9.68 -10.05 21.23
CA GLN A 266 10.57 -10.84 20.38
C GLN A 266 11.80 -10.04 19.95
N ARG A 267 12.90 -10.21 20.68
CA ARG A 267 14.22 -9.71 20.29
C ARG A 267 14.84 -10.76 19.37
N PHE A 268 14.93 -10.44 18.07
CA PHE A 268 15.79 -11.21 17.18
C PHE A 268 17.25 -10.92 17.51
N ASN A 269 17.90 -11.82 18.22
CA ASN A 269 19.34 -11.87 18.24
C ASN A 269 19.78 -12.78 17.08
N PRO A 270 20.45 -12.27 16.05
CA PRO A 270 21.11 -13.11 15.08
C PRO A 270 22.24 -13.86 15.76
N VAL A 271 21.97 -15.07 16.22
CA VAL A 271 22.99 -15.92 16.84
C VAL A 271 23.78 -16.60 15.73
N GLY A 272 25.00 -16.13 15.51
CA GLY A 272 26.05 -16.87 14.84
C GLY A 272 25.97 -16.97 13.31
N ARG A 273 27.09 -17.40 12.73
CA ARG A 273 27.29 -17.68 11.30
C ARG A 273 26.29 -18.76 10.85
N GLN A 274 25.22 -18.34 10.16
CA GLN A 274 24.11 -19.21 9.76
C GLN A 274 24.60 -20.21 8.70
N ARG A 275 24.61 -21.49 9.04
CA ARG A 275 24.74 -22.56 8.07
C ARG A 275 23.41 -22.61 7.29
N GLN A 276 23.44 -22.27 6.01
CA GLN A 276 22.23 -22.35 5.18
C GLN A 276 21.70 -23.78 5.21
N SER A 277 20.42 -23.93 5.53
CA SER A 277 19.74 -25.22 5.51
C SER A 277 19.80 -25.81 4.10
N THR A 278 20.26 -27.04 3.97
CA THR A 278 20.15 -27.78 2.72
C THR A 278 18.68 -28.01 2.40
N ARG A 279 18.25 -27.55 1.22
CA ARG A 279 16.88 -27.74 0.77
C ARG A 279 16.59 -29.20 0.50
N HIS A 280 15.38 -29.62 0.84
CA HIS A 280 14.93 -30.96 0.49
C HIS A 280 14.41 -30.99 -0.95
N VAL A 281 15.01 -31.83 -1.80
CA VAL A 281 14.52 -32.04 -3.16
C VAL A 281 13.23 -32.86 -3.09
N LEU A 282 12.14 -32.27 -3.64
CA LEU A 282 10.89 -33.00 -3.82
C LEU A 282 10.90 -33.72 -5.17
N THR A 283 10.36 -34.93 -5.19
CA THR A 283 10.27 -35.77 -6.39
C THR A 283 8.85 -36.27 -6.62
N GLY A 284 8.53 -36.63 -7.86
CA GLY A 284 7.23 -37.18 -8.21
C GLY A 284 6.08 -36.20 -7.94
N TRP A 285 4.95 -36.72 -7.46
CA TRP A 285 3.72 -35.93 -7.23
C TRP A 285 3.88 -34.75 -6.25
N SER A 286 4.71 -34.95 -5.22
CA SER A 286 4.95 -33.89 -4.21
C SER A 286 5.63 -32.65 -4.80
N ALA A 287 6.51 -32.82 -5.79
CA ALA A 287 7.17 -31.74 -6.50
C ALA A 287 6.18 -30.93 -7.35
N TRP A 288 5.29 -31.62 -8.06
CA TRP A 288 4.24 -30.98 -8.86
C TRP A 288 3.18 -30.30 -7.99
N LEU A 289 2.82 -30.88 -6.87
CA LEU A 289 1.91 -30.23 -5.91
C LEU A 289 2.52 -28.92 -5.36
N ALA A 290 3.79 -28.94 -4.96
CA ALA A 290 4.49 -27.75 -4.50
C ALA A 290 4.58 -26.67 -5.60
N PHE A 291 4.87 -27.09 -6.85
CA PHE A 291 4.84 -26.19 -8.01
C PHE A 291 3.47 -25.57 -8.18
N THR A 292 2.39 -26.36 -8.23
CA THR A 292 1.03 -25.87 -8.44
C THR A 292 0.59 -24.91 -7.33
N LEU A 293 0.86 -25.22 -6.06
CA LEU A 293 0.53 -24.35 -4.92
C LEU A 293 1.27 -23.00 -4.98
N CYS A 294 2.49 -22.96 -5.52
CA CYS A 294 3.22 -21.70 -5.70
C CYS A 294 2.87 -21.00 -7.02
N PHE A 295 2.49 -21.73 -8.06
CA PHE A 295 2.18 -21.16 -9.38
C PHE A 295 0.77 -20.58 -9.44
N MET A 296 -0.23 -21.22 -8.81
CA MET A 296 -1.63 -20.77 -8.86
C MET A 296 -1.84 -19.34 -8.38
N PRO A 297 -1.28 -18.88 -7.25
CA PRO A 297 -1.40 -17.48 -6.86
C PRO A 297 -0.80 -16.49 -7.87
N VAL A 298 0.28 -16.86 -8.53
CA VAL A 298 0.90 -16.03 -9.59
C VAL A 298 0.05 -16.06 -10.87
N LEU A 299 -0.44 -17.23 -11.25
CA LEU A 299 -1.31 -17.38 -12.41
C LEU A 299 -2.58 -16.54 -12.27
N LEU A 300 -3.29 -16.71 -11.15
CA LEU A 300 -4.54 -16.02 -10.91
C LEU A 300 -4.35 -14.54 -10.52
N GLY A 301 -3.35 -14.21 -9.72
CA GLY A 301 -3.12 -12.83 -9.25
C GLY A 301 -2.43 -11.92 -10.27
N LEU A 302 -1.82 -12.48 -11.33
CA LEU A 302 -1.04 -11.67 -12.29
C LEU A 302 -1.20 -12.11 -13.74
N ILE A 303 -0.89 -13.39 -14.06
CA ILE A 303 -0.76 -13.83 -15.46
C ILE A 303 -2.11 -13.75 -16.19
N VAL A 304 -3.17 -14.31 -15.60
CA VAL A 304 -4.51 -14.27 -16.20
C VAL A 304 -5.00 -12.84 -16.40
N PRO A 305 -4.98 -11.95 -15.38
CA PRO A 305 -5.40 -10.57 -15.59
C PRO A 305 -4.58 -9.81 -16.65
N ILE A 306 -3.26 -9.99 -16.68
CA ILE A 306 -2.43 -9.35 -17.72
C ILE A 306 -2.78 -9.89 -19.11
N ALA A 307 -2.97 -11.20 -19.25
CA ALA A 307 -3.32 -11.80 -20.53
C ALA A 307 -4.67 -11.30 -21.06
N VAL A 308 -5.67 -11.17 -20.17
CA VAL A 308 -6.98 -10.63 -20.52
C VAL A 308 -6.89 -9.15 -20.93
N LEU A 309 -6.23 -8.33 -20.10
CA LEU A 309 -6.03 -6.91 -20.43
C LEU A 309 -5.25 -6.72 -21.74
N ALA A 310 -4.24 -7.57 -22.00
CA ALA A 310 -3.49 -7.53 -23.25
C ALA A 310 -4.37 -7.90 -24.45
N GLY A 311 -5.22 -8.93 -24.29
CA GLY A 311 -6.22 -9.29 -25.30
C GLY A 311 -7.16 -8.14 -25.61
N MET A 312 -7.76 -7.52 -24.59
CA MET A 312 -8.66 -6.35 -24.73
C MET A 312 -7.93 -5.15 -25.35
N ALA A 313 -6.69 -4.87 -24.94
CA ALA A 313 -5.92 -3.75 -25.49
C ALA A 313 -5.57 -3.92 -26.97
N LEU A 314 -5.43 -5.15 -27.45
CA LEU A 314 -5.16 -5.45 -28.86
C LEU A 314 -6.44 -5.41 -29.72
N SER A 315 -7.61 -5.70 -29.16
CA SER A 315 -8.88 -5.70 -29.90
C SER A 315 -9.56 -4.32 -29.88
N ASP A 316 -9.77 -3.76 -28.70
CA ASP A 316 -10.64 -2.60 -28.49
C ASP A 316 -9.97 -1.50 -27.63
N GLY A 317 -8.69 -1.65 -27.30
CA GLY A 317 -7.96 -0.71 -26.46
C GLY A 317 -7.77 0.66 -27.12
N GLU A 318 -7.67 1.70 -26.30
CA GLU A 318 -7.31 3.04 -26.78
C GLU A 318 -5.95 3.05 -27.49
N THR A 319 -5.86 3.86 -28.56
CA THR A 319 -4.59 4.04 -29.26
C THR A 319 -3.56 4.71 -28.33
N PRO A 320 -2.43 4.03 -28.01
CA PRO A 320 -1.45 4.51 -27.01
C PRO A 320 -0.80 5.85 -27.34
N PHE A 321 -0.94 6.32 -28.58
CA PHE A 321 -0.31 7.54 -29.09
C PHE A 321 -1.30 8.67 -29.34
N SER A 322 -2.57 8.55 -28.91
CA SER A 322 -3.49 9.69 -28.97
C SER A 322 -3.03 10.80 -28.03
N ALA A 323 -3.25 12.07 -28.42
CA ALA A 323 -2.89 13.22 -27.59
C ALA A 323 -3.60 13.18 -26.22
N ALA A 324 -4.85 12.70 -26.18
CA ALA A 324 -5.61 12.53 -24.94
C ALA A 324 -4.97 11.46 -24.04
N PHE A 325 -4.60 10.31 -24.58
CA PHE A 325 -3.96 9.25 -23.83
C PHE A 325 -2.57 9.67 -23.29
N LEU A 326 -1.78 10.34 -24.11
CA LEU A 326 -0.49 10.86 -23.69
C LEU A 326 -0.63 11.87 -22.53
N ALA A 327 -1.65 12.72 -22.57
CA ALA A 327 -1.96 13.64 -21.46
C ALA A 327 -2.26 12.89 -20.14
N LEU A 328 -3.00 11.78 -20.19
CA LEU A 328 -3.24 10.93 -19.00
C LEU A 328 -1.94 10.36 -18.41
N VAL A 329 -1.07 9.83 -19.27
CA VAL A 329 0.23 9.28 -18.86
C VAL A 329 1.09 10.38 -18.25
N LEU A 330 1.17 11.55 -18.90
CA LEU A 330 1.96 12.68 -18.42
C LEU A 330 1.41 13.24 -17.10
N ASN A 331 0.11 13.38 -16.95
CA ASN A 331 -0.52 13.82 -15.70
C ASN A 331 -0.18 12.88 -14.55
N SER A 332 -0.34 11.58 -14.76
CA SER A 332 -0.03 10.57 -13.76
C SER A 332 1.46 10.57 -13.38
N ALA A 333 2.34 10.57 -14.39
CA ALA A 333 3.79 10.57 -14.20
C ALA A 333 4.28 11.86 -13.52
N TRP A 334 3.72 13.01 -13.88
CA TRP A 334 4.09 14.30 -13.29
C TRP A 334 3.74 14.35 -11.80
N VAL A 335 2.49 14.04 -11.43
CA VAL A 335 2.04 14.08 -10.03
C VAL A 335 2.81 13.04 -9.21
N ALA A 336 3.02 11.83 -9.75
CA ALA A 336 3.79 10.79 -9.07
C ALA A 336 5.26 11.19 -8.87
N SER A 337 5.89 11.82 -9.88
CA SER A 337 7.27 12.28 -9.78
C SER A 337 7.44 13.38 -8.76
N VAL A 338 6.56 14.38 -8.77
CA VAL A 338 6.62 15.50 -7.81
C VAL A 338 6.40 14.99 -6.39
N ALA A 339 5.37 14.16 -6.16
CA ALA A 339 5.11 13.57 -4.84
C ALA A 339 6.29 12.72 -4.35
N ALA A 340 6.88 11.88 -5.21
CA ALA A 340 8.02 11.04 -4.87
C ALA A 340 9.27 11.85 -4.50
N LEU A 341 9.56 12.92 -5.23
CA LEU A 341 10.70 13.80 -4.94
C LEU A 341 10.50 14.57 -3.64
N LEU A 342 9.29 15.09 -3.39
CA LEU A 342 8.96 15.76 -2.12
C LEU A 342 9.04 14.80 -0.94
N CYS A 343 8.51 13.58 -1.08
CA CYS A 343 8.65 12.53 -0.07
C CYS A 343 10.12 12.20 0.21
N ALA A 344 10.94 12.05 -0.81
CA ALA A 344 12.37 11.75 -0.65
C ALA A 344 13.12 12.88 0.06
N GLY A 345 12.85 14.13 -0.28
CA GLY A 345 13.44 15.31 0.38
C GLY A 345 13.02 15.40 1.85
N ALA A 346 11.72 15.25 2.15
CA ALA A 346 11.20 15.25 3.50
C ALA A 346 11.73 14.05 4.32
N ALA A 347 11.76 12.86 3.74
CA ALA A 347 12.31 11.65 4.36
C ALA A 347 13.79 11.79 4.72
N LEU A 348 14.59 12.33 3.80
CA LEU A 348 16.01 12.59 4.04
C LEU A 348 16.20 13.60 5.18
N TRP A 349 15.38 14.66 5.21
CA TRP A 349 15.42 15.66 6.27
C TRP A 349 15.07 15.04 7.63
N LEU A 350 13.96 14.32 7.71
CA LEU A 350 13.48 13.68 8.95
C LEU A 350 14.49 12.65 9.49
N ALA A 351 14.99 11.75 8.64
CA ALA A 351 15.96 10.72 9.01
C ALA A 351 17.27 11.35 9.49
N TYR A 352 17.71 12.42 8.84
CA TYR A 352 18.93 13.10 9.24
C TYR A 352 18.75 13.95 10.49
N ALA A 353 17.60 14.60 10.68
CA ALA A 353 17.25 15.30 11.91
C ALA A 353 17.25 14.36 13.12
N GLU A 354 16.68 13.17 12.99
CA GLU A 354 16.67 12.14 14.04
C GLU A 354 18.08 11.62 14.35
N ARG A 355 18.92 11.46 13.34
CA ARG A 355 20.33 11.04 13.52
C ARG A 355 21.16 12.09 14.27
N LEU A 356 20.94 13.38 13.98
CA LEU A 356 21.69 14.48 14.62
C LEU A 356 21.17 14.82 16.03
N HIS A 357 19.86 14.73 16.22
CA HIS A 357 19.15 15.15 17.43
C HIS A 357 18.17 14.06 17.91
N PRO A 358 18.66 12.96 18.50
CA PRO A 358 17.82 11.85 18.94
C PRO A 358 17.06 12.17 20.25
N ASN A 359 16.49 13.37 20.35
CA ASN A 359 15.68 13.81 21.49
C ASN A 359 14.19 13.44 21.30
N GLY A 360 13.40 13.55 22.39
CA GLY A 360 11.98 13.18 22.39
C GLY A 360 11.14 13.97 21.40
N TRP A 361 11.43 15.25 21.21
CA TRP A 361 10.69 16.12 20.30
C TRP A 361 10.90 15.74 18.83
N VAL A 362 12.13 15.53 18.41
CA VAL A 362 12.42 15.13 17.01
C VAL A 362 11.86 13.73 16.74
N ARG A 363 12.04 12.77 17.66
CA ARG A 363 11.44 11.44 17.52
C ARG A 363 9.90 11.49 17.47
N GLY A 364 9.30 12.38 18.27
CA GLY A 364 7.85 12.62 18.24
C GLY A 364 7.41 13.15 16.88
N SER A 365 8.09 14.18 16.37
CA SER A 365 7.82 14.77 15.04
C SER A 365 7.96 13.73 13.92
N VAL A 366 9.02 12.93 13.94
CA VAL A 366 9.23 11.86 12.96
C VAL A 366 8.10 10.83 13.03
N ARG A 367 7.73 10.37 14.22
CA ARG A 367 6.62 9.41 14.39
C ARG A 367 5.31 9.95 13.85
N VAL A 368 4.98 11.21 14.18
CA VAL A 368 3.76 11.85 13.68
C VAL A 368 3.79 11.99 12.16
N ALA A 369 4.89 12.47 11.58
CA ALA A 369 5.05 12.61 10.13
C ALA A 369 4.95 11.27 9.38
N THR A 370 5.29 10.16 10.04
CA THR A 370 5.25 8.82 9.44
C THR A 370 3.98 8.03 9.76
N LEU A 371 2.96 8.62 10.37
CA LEU A 371 1.68 7.95 10.62
C LEU A 371 0.78 7.88 9.37
N GLY A 372 1.02 8.74 8.39
CA GLY A 372 0.09 8.94 7.27
C GLY A 372 -0.15 7.68 6.42
N TYR A 373 0.82 6.78 6.30
CA TYR A 373 0.66 5.54 5.53
C TYR A 373 -0.40 4.59 6.11
N ALA A 374 -0.57 4.60 7.42
CA ALA A 374 -1.59 3.78 8.07
C ALA A 374 -3.01 4.26 7.75
N VAL A 375 -3.18 5.55 7.40
CA VAL A 375 -4.50 6.13 7.15
C VAL A 375 -4.89 5.94 5.68
N PRO A 376 -6.09 5.39 5.39
CA PRO A 376 -6.57 5.26 4.01
C PRO A 376 -6.56 6.61 3.26
N GLY A 377 -6.17 6.59 1.98
CA GLY A 377 -6.08 7.81 1.17
C GLY A 377 -7.39 8.59 1.08
N LEU A 378 -8.51 7.88 0.97
CA LEU A 378 -9.86 8.45 1.01
C LEU A 378 -10.09 9.27 2.29
N VAL A 379 -9.73 8.69 3.43
CA VAL A 379 -9.92 9.31 4.75
C VAL A 379 -9.05 10.56 4.90
N LEU A 380 -7.79 10.49 4.46
CA LEU A 380 -6.90 11.65 4.44
C LEU A 380 -7.42 12.77 3.52
N ALA A 381 -7.92 12.40 2.34
CA ALA A 381 -8.43 13.35 1.36
C ALA A 381 -9.63 14.14 1.92
N ILE A 382 -10.60 13.44 2.49
CA ILE A 382 -11.81 14.09 3.06
C ILE A 382 -11.45 14.94 4.29
N ALA A 383 -10.59 14.45 5.17
CA ALA A 383 -10.16 15.18 6.35
C ALA A 383 -9.43 16.48 6.01
N LEU A 384 -8.70 16.50 4.89
CA LEU A 384 -7.98 17.69 4.43
C LEU A 384 -8.84 18.68 3.64
N MET A 385 -9.89 18.19 2.99
CA MET A 385 -10.74 19.05 2.13
C MET A 385 -11.31 20.23 2.90
N VAL A 386 -11.84 20.01 4.10
CA VAL A 386 -12.46 21.05 4.91
C VAL A 386 -11.48 22.17 5.31
N PRO A 387 -10.32 21.88 5.93
CA PRO A 387 -9.36 22.94 6.25
C PRO A 387 -8.76 23.60 5.01
N MET A 388 -8.53 22.84 3.93
CA MET A 388 -8.01 23.42 2.69
C MET A 388 -8.99 24.39 2.04
N ILE A 389 -10.28 24.08 2.00
CA ILE A 389 -11.32 25.03 1.52
C ILE A 389 -11.34 26.28 2.38
N SER A 390 -11.19 26.15 3.70
CA SER A 390 -11.16 27.29 4.62
C SER A 390 -9.94 28.18 4.37
N VAL A 391 -8.76 27.58 4.17
CA VAL A 391 -7.53 28.32 3.82
C VAL A 391 -7.66 28.97 2.45
N ASP A 392 -8.21 28.28 1.45
CA ASP A 392 -8.43 28.84 0.12
C ASP A 392 -9.37 30.06 0.15
N LYS A 393 -10.48 29.96 0.89
CA LYS A 393 -11.40 31.09 1.07
C LYS A 393 -10.70 32.28 1.72
N TRP A 394 -9.94 32.04 2.78
CA TRP A 394 -9.17 33.08 3.45
C TRP A 394 -8.13 33.72 2.53
N LEU A 395 -7.37 32.91 1.75
CA LEU A 395 -6.41 33.41 0.77
C LEU A 395 -7.09 34.22 -0.34
N ALA A 396 -8.17 33.73 -0.92
CA ALA A 396 -8.93 34.42 -1.96
C ALA A 396 -9.47 35.77 -1.48
N THR A 397 -10.02 35.81 -0.26
CA THR A 397 -10.48 37.05 0.35
C THR A 397 -9.33 38.02 0.61
N SER A 398 -8.25 37.56 1.22
CA SER A 398 -7.07 38.39 1.51
C SER A 398 -6.41 38.95 0.24
N LEU A 399 -6.27 38.17 -0.80
CA LEU A 399 -5.70 38.61 -2.09
C LEU A 399 -6.61 39.60 -2.81
N ARG A 400 -7.92 39.40 -2.72
CA ARG A 400 -8.89 40.35 -3.23
C ARG A 400 -8.82 41.70 -2.49
N ASP A 401 -8.81 41.66 -1.15
CA ASP A 401 -8.88 42.86 -0.32
C ASP A 401 -7.57 43.67 -0.31
N THR A 402 -6.40 42.97 -0.50
CA THR A 402 -5.09 43.66 -0.43
C THR A 402 -4.52 43.99 -1.81
N LEU A 403 -4.77 43.17 -2.83
CA LEU A 403 -4.13 43.27 -4.13
C LEU A 403 -5.12 43.41 -5.30
N ASP A 404 -6.44 43.47 -5.01
CA ASP A 404 -7.53 43.46 -6.02
C ASP A 404 -7.43 42.28 -7.04
N LEU A 405 -6.82 41.18 -6.60
CA LEU A 405 -6.67 39.98 -7.42
C LEU A 405 -7.84 39.03 -7.21
N HIS A 406 -8.63 38.80 -8.25
CA HIS A 406 -9.78 37.88 -8.24
C HIS A 406 -9.35 36.47 -8.67
N TRP A 407 -8.59 35.80 -7.83
CA TRP A 407 -8.20 34.42 -8.05
C TRP A 407 -9.21 33.47 -7.41
N GLY A 408 -9.52 32.38 -8.09
CA GLY A 408 -10.37 31.32 -7.52
C GLY A 408 -9.67 30.52 -6.42
N LEU A 409 -10.13 29.29 -6.19
CA LEU A 409 -9.52 28.39 -5.23
C LEU A 409 -8.13 27.95 -5.73
N LEU A 410 -7.08 28.29 -4.98
CA LEU A 410 -5.68 28.08 -5.37
C LEU A 410 -5.18 26.68 -5.02
N ILE A 411 -5.62 26.16 -3.88
CA ILE A 411 -5.16 24.87 -3.34
C ILE A 411 -6.10 23.76 -3.80
N THR A 412 -7.38 23.85 -3.46
CA THR A 412 -8.38 22.81 -3.73
C THR A 412 -8.77 22.69 -5.20
N GLY A 413 -8.55 23.74 -5.99
CA GLY A 413 -8.74 23.74 -7.45
C GLY A 413 -7.52 23.29 -8.25
N SER A 414 -6.42 22.93 -7.59
CA SER A 414 -5.15 22.57 -8.24
C SER A 414 -4.64 21.20 -7.79
N SER A 415 -3.65 20.66 -8.52
CA SER A 415 -2.96 19.43 -8.13
C SER A 415 -2.15 19.54 -6.82
N ALA A 416 -2.01 20.75 -6.23
CA ALA A 416 -1.29 20.94 -4.98
C ALA A 416 -1.95 20.19 -3.81
N ALA A 417 -3.28 20.22 -3.70
CA ALA A 417 -4.02 19.47 -2.70
C ALA A 417 -3.77 17.96 -2.83
N LEU A 418 -3.82 17.44 -4.06
CA LEU A 418 -3.57 16.05 -4.37
C LEU A 418 -2.14 15.63 -4.02
N ILE A 419 -1.14 16.42 -4.43
CA ILE A 419 0.28 16.18 -4.13
C ILE A 419 0.51 16.20 -2.61
N PHE A 420 -0.12 17.13 -1.89
CA PHE A 420 0.01 17.21 -0.43
C PHE A 420 -0.50 15.92 0.26
N VAL A 421 -1.66 15.41 -0.14
CA VAL A 421 -2.20 14.14 0.40
C VAL A 421 -1.29 12.97 0.07
N TYR A 422 -0.74 12.91 -1.14
CA TYR A 422 0.22 11.87 -1.50
C TYR A 422 1.50 11.95 -0.64
N VAL A 423 2.02 13.15 -0.42
CA VAL A 423 3.16 13.34 0.48
C VAL A 423 2.80 12.90 1.91
N ALA A 424 1.66 13.32 2.43
CA ALA A 424 1.22 12.93 3.77
C ALA A 424 1.08 11.41 3.91
N ARG A 425 0.56 10.73 2.89
CA ARG A 425 0.36 9.27 2.88
C ARG A 425 1.66 8.50 2.69
N PHE A 426 2.44 8.84 1.66
CA PHE A 426 3.56 8.02 1.21
C PHE A 426 4.93 8.43 1.76
N LEU A 427 5.01 9.49 2.57
CA LEU A 427 6.26 9.91 3.24
C LEU A 427 6.89 8.77 4.04
N THR A 428 6.09 7.95 4.69
CA THR A 428 6.53 6.78 5.48
C THR A 428 7.34 5.79 4.65
N VAL A 429 6.94 5.54 3.41
CA VAL A 429 7.62 4.60 2.50
C VAL A 429 9.02 5.11 2.16
N ALA A 430 9.13 6.40 1.79
CA ALA A 430 10.41 7.04 1.52
C ALA A 430 11.29 7.12 2.78
N PHE A 431 10.69 7.43 3.94
CA PHE A 431 11.38 7.50 5.22
C PHE A 431 11.97 6.15 5.63
N ASN A 432 11.20 5.07 5.60
CA ASN A 432 11.65 3.74 5.98
C ASN A 432 12.82 3.26 5.09
N SER A 433 12.75 3.52 3.79
CA SER A 433 13.84 3.21 2.86
C SER A 433 15.11 4.01 3.19
N THR A 434 14.99 5.32 3.38
CA THR A 434 16.11 6.22 3.70
C THR A 434 16.71 5.88 5.06
N GLN A 435 15.90 5.65 6.08
CA GLN A 435 16.33 5.29 7.43
C GLN A 435 17.06 3.95 7.45
N ALA A 436 16.57 2.94 6.71
CA ALA A 436 17.26 1.66 6.57
C ALA A 436 18.66 1.82 5.96
N GLY A 437 18.82 2.66 4.94
CA GLY A 437 20.13 3.00 4.40
C GLY A 437 21.02 3.76 5.39
N LEU A 438 20.45 4.73 6.12
CA LEU A 438 21.18 5.57 7.06
C LEU A 438 21.70 4.78 8.27
N THR A 439 20.97 3.76 8.72
CA THR A 439 21.39 2.89 9.83
C THR A 439 22.59 1.99 9.46
N GLN A 440 22.81 1.72 8.17
CA GLN A 440 23.98 0.97 7.70
C GLN A 440 25.28 1.80 7.70
N ILE A 441 25.16 3.14 7.75
CA ILE A 441 26.30 4.04 7.77
C ILE A 441 26.83 4.16 9.21
N HIS A 442 28.07 3.68 9.43
CA HIS A 442 28.66 3.64 10.75
C HIS A 442 28.85 5.06 11.35
N PRO A 443 28.52 5.30 12.63
CA PRO A 443 28.63 6.63 13.27
C PRO A 443 30.04 7.22 13.28
N GLN A 444 31.07 6.39 13.14
CA GLN A 444 32.48 6.85 13.07
C GLN A 444 32.74 7.74 11.84
N LEU A 445 32.01 7.57 10.73
CA LEU A 445 32.11 8.45 9.57
C LEU A 445 31.67 9.87 9.90
N ASP A 446 30.64 10.03 10.74
CA ASP A 446 30.18 11.34 11.22
C ASP A 446 31.25 11.99 12.13
N ALA A 447 31.89 11.19 13.01
CA ALA A 447 32.91 11.65 13.90
C ALA A 447 34.16 12.10 13.11
N ALA A 448 34.62 11.31 12.13
CA ALA A 448 35.75 11.64 11.27
C ALA A 448 35.47 12.91 10.43
N ALA A 449 34.30 13.04 9.84
CA ALA A 449 33.96 14.23 9.06
C ALA A 449 33.90 15.49 9.94
N ARG A 450 33.42 15.38 11.18
CA ARG A 450 33.38 16.48 12.15
C ARG A 450 34.79 16.86 12.64
N SER A 451 35.68 15.91 12.84
CA SER A 451 37.08 16.20 13.21
C SER A 451 37.82 16.97 12.11
N LEU A 452 37.42 16.79 10.85
CA LEU A 452 37.90 17.56 9.69
C LEU A 452 37.20 18.93 9.54
N GLY A 453 36.38 19.36 10.49
CA GLY A 453 35.72 20.66 10.51
C GLY A 453 34.49 20.77 9.60
N HIS A 454 33.94 19.67 9.10
CA HIS A 454 32.75 19.71 8.26
C HIS A 454 31.47 19.98 9.06
N THR A 455 30.64 20.88 8.55
CA THR A 455 29.30 21.13 9.09
C THR A 455 28.36 19.97 8.79
N PRO A 456 27.28 19.75 9.58
CA PRO A 456 26.31 18.67 9.34
C PRO A 456 25.75 18.62 7.91
N SER A 457 25.41 19.79 7.33
CA SER A 457 24.92 19.88 5.94
C SER A 457 25.97 19.46 4.91
N ARG A 458 27.26 19.74 5.18
CA ARG A 458 28.38 19.33 4.30
C ARG A 458 28.62 17.82 4.42
N VAL A 459 28.50 17.26 5.63
CA VAL A 459 28.57 15.80 5.86
C VAL A 459 27.42 15.10 5.14
N LEU A 460 26.20 15.62 5.25
CA LEU A 460 25.06 15.07 4.52
C LEU A 460 25.33 15.04 3.01
N ARG A 461 25.74 16.16 2.41
CA ARG A 461 25.89 16.26 0.95
C ARG A 461 27.08 15.47 0.41
N ARG A 462 28.23 15.45 1.13
CA ARG A 462 29.48 14.86 0.62
C ARG A 462 29.71 13.42 1.06
N VAL A 463 29.13 12.99 2.17
CA VAL A 463 29.35 11.65 2.73
C VAL A 463 28.08 10.83 2.67
N HIS A 464 27.01 11.29 3.32
CA HIS A 464 25.81 10.48 3.47
C HIS A 464 25.02 10.35 2.16
N LEU A 465 24.73 11.44 1.46
CA LEU A 465 23.90 11.42 0.25
C LEU A 465 24.48 10.50 -0.85
N PRO A 466 25.79 10.48 -1.14
CA PRO A 466 26.36 9.52 -2.08
C PRO A 466 26.17 8.05 -1.65
N LEU A 467 26.33 7.78 -0.34
CA LEU A 467 26.14 6.43 0.21
C LEU A 467 24.67 6.02 0.28
N LEU A 468 23.78 6.98 0.48
CA LEU A 468 22.33 6.77 0.56
C LEU A 468 21.64 6.70 -0.80
N ARG A 469 22.33 7.03 -1.90
CA ARG A 469 21.70 7.05 -3.25
C ARG A 469 20.85 5.83 -3.54
N PRO A 470 21.29 4.57 -3.33
CA PRO A 470 20.46 3.40 -3.61
C PRO A 470 19.19 3.36 -2.76
N ALA A 471 19.29 3.68 -1.46
CA ALA A 471 18.16 3.68 -0.53
C ALA A 471 17.14 4.79 -0.87
N VAL A 472 17.62 6.01 -1.16
CA VAL A 472 16.76 7.14 -1.56
C VAL A 472 16.09 6.85 -2.89
N LEU A 473 16.81 6.35 -3.89
CA LEU A 473 16.22 5.97 -5.18
C LEU A 473 15.16 4.87 -5.03
N THR A 474 15.41 3.87 -4.16
CA THR A 474 14.41 2.86 -3.82
C THR A 474 13.15 3.50 -3.23
N GLY A 475 13.32 4.45 -2.30
CA GLY A 475 12.20 5.21 -1.73
C GLY A 475 11.42 6.00 -2.78
N VAL A 476 12.12 6.72 -3.67
CA VAL A 476 11.52 7.47 -4.79
C VAL A 476 10.70 6.54 -5.70
N LEU A 477 11.28 5.41 -6.10
CA LEU A 477 10.62 4.46 -6.99
C LEU A 477 9.37 3.84 -6.33
N LEU A 478 9.46 3.48 -5.06
CA LEU A 478 8.30 2.92 -4.34
C LEU A 478 7.16 3.93 -4.25
N VAL A 479 7.45 5.17 -3.84
CA VAL A 479 6.44 6.23 -3.77
C VAL A 479 5.86 6.53 -5.15
N PHE A 480 6.68 6.61 -6.19
CA PHE A 480 6.22 6.83 -7.56
C PHE A 480 5.21 5.77 -7.99
N ILE A 481 5.49 4.48 -7.73
CA ILE A 481 4.59 3.37 -8.07
C ILE A 481 3.29 3.46 -7.28
N ASP A 482 3.39 3.72 -5.97
CA ASP A 482 2.21 3.78 -5.11
C ASP A 482 1.29 4.94 -5.49
N VAL A 483 1.85 6.09 -5.91
CA VAL A 483 1.08 7.22 -6.43
C VAL A 483 0.46 6.91 -7.79
N MET A 484 1.19 6.24 -8.70
CA MET A 484 0.67 5.88 -10.03
C MET A 484 -0.59 5.00 -9.99
N LYS A 485 -0.72 4.17 -8.96
CA LYS A 485 -1.87 3.27 -8.77
C LYS A 485 -2.91 3.80 -7.78
N GLU A 486 -2.67 4.98 -7.19
CA GLU A 486 -3.56 5.53 -6.18
C GLU A 486 -4.86 6.04 -6.81
N LEU A 487 -5.98 5.51 -6.33
CA LEU A 487 -7.32 5.82 -6.83
C LEU A 487 -8.16 6.63 -5.82
N PRO A 488 -8.37 6.19 -4.56
CA PRO A 488 -9.37 6.79 -3.67
C PRO A 488 -9.16 8.28 -3.36
N ALA A 489 -7.93 8.69 -3.02
CA ALA A 489 -7.63 10.10 -2.75
C ALA A 489 -7.66 10.93 -4.03
N THR A 490 -7.25 10.34 -5.16
CA THR A 490 -7.29 11.00 -6.47
C THR A 490 -8.70 11.35 -6.87
N LEU A 491 -9.66 10.46 -6.68
CA LEU A 491 -11.08 10.70 -7.01
C LEU A 491 -11.66 11.92 -6.25
N ILE A 492 -11.21 12.14 -5.00
CA ILE A 492 -11.68 13.25 -4.15
C ILE A 492 -11.01 14.58 -4.50
N LEU A 493 -9.69 14.57 -4.72
CA LEU A 493 -8.87 15.78 -4.73
C LEU A 493 -8.37 16.20 -6.11
N ARG A 494 -8.62 15.41 -7.16
CA ARG A 494 -8.20 15.79 -8.51
C ARG A 494 -8.85 17.10 -8.93
N PRO A 495 -8.10 17.99 -9.58
CA PRO A 495 -8.66 19.19 -10.17
C PRO A 495 -9.71 18.88 -11.23
N PHE A 496 -10.56 19.85 -11.51
CA PHE A 496 -11.49 19.74 -12.63
C PHE A 496 -10.72 19.58 -13.96
N ASN A 497 -11.19 18.72 -14.83
CA ASN A 497 -10.53 18.33 -16.10
C ASN A 497 -9.12 17.71 -15.94
N PHE A 498 -8.79 17.21 -14.75
CA PHE A 498 -7.54 16.50 -14.53
C PHE A 498 -7.81 15.01 -14.33
N GLU A 499 -7.36 14.20 -15.28
CA GLU A 499 -7.49 12.74 -15.22
C GLU A 499 -6.11 12.09 -15.05
N THR A 500 -6.06 11.03 -14.29
CA THR A 500 -4.90 10.12 -14.16
C THR A 500 -5.24 8.77 -14.77
N LEU A 501 -4.23 7.93 -15.02
CA LEU A 501 -4.47 6.57 -15.50
C LEU A 501 -5.40 5.79 -14.56
N ALA A 502 -5.23 5.94 -13.24
CA ALA A 502 -6.06 5.24 -12.24
C ALA A 502 -7.54 5.69 -12.30
N THR A 503 -7.79 7.00 -12.38
CA THR A 503 -9.16 7.54 -12.46
C THR A 503 -9.82 7.24 -13.79
N TRP A 504 -9.04 7.20 -14.86
CA TRP A 504 -9.51 6.80 -16.19
C TRP A 504 -9.99 5.35 -16.20
N VAL A 505 -9.16 4.43 -15.72
CA VAL A 505 -9.53 3.00 -15.62
C VAL A 505 -10.76 2.82 -14.75
N TYR A 506 -10.83 3.50 -13.61
CA TYR A 506 -12.01 3.44 -12.74
C TYR A 506 -13.29 3.90 -13.43
N ARG A 507 -13.25 5.03 -14.14
CA ARG A 507 -14.42 5.58 -14.84
C ARG A 507 -14.95 4.62 -15.88
N PHE A 508 -14.10 4.11 -16.77
CA PHE A 508 -14.52 3.18 -17.82
C PHE A 508 -14.98 1.82 -17.25
N ALA A 509 -14.31 1.32 -16.21
CA ALA A 509 -14.76 0.09 -15.56
C ALA A 509 -16.09 0.26 -14.85
N SER A 510 -16.39 1.44 -14.27
CA SER A 510 -17.69 1.75 -13.69
C SER A 510 -18.81 1.84 -14.73
N ASP A 511 -18.45 2.21 -15.96
CA ASP A 511 -19.35 2.25 -17.13
C ASP A 511 -19.43 0.90 -17.87
N GLU A 512 -18.86 -0.17 -17.32
CA GLU A 512 -18.75 -1.52 -17.91
C GLU A 512 -18.02 -1.57 -19.26
N ARG A 513 -17.09 -0.63 -19.48
CA ARG A 513 -16.30 -0.45 -20.71
C ARG A 513 -14.81 -0.68 -20.46
N LEU A 514 -14.47 -1.73 -19.71
CA LEU A 514 -13.08 -2.01 -19.31
C LEU A 514 -12.14 -2.20 -20.52
N ALA A 515 -12.64 -2.75 -21.62
CA ALA A 515 -11.85 -2.97 -22.84
C ALA A 515 -11.20 -1.67 -23.34
N GLU A 516 -11.91 -0.55 -23.33
CA GLU A 516 -11.39 0.75 -23.76
C GLU A 516 -10.28 1.28 -22.86
N ALA A 517 -10.36 1.01 -21.53
CA ALA A 517 -9.34 1.43 -20.57
C ALA A 517 -8.23 0.39 -20.36
N SER A 518 -8.26 -0.73 -21.08
CA SER A 518 -7.32 -1.84 -20.87
C SER A 518 -5.86 -1.45 -21.12
N THR A 519 -5.59 -0.57 -22.09
CA THR A 519 -4.24 -0.01 -22.36
C THR A 519 -3.73 0.78 -21.16
N ALA A 520 -4.56 1.63 -20.56
CA ALA A 520 -4.20 2.38 -19.35
C ALA A 520 -3.94 1.46 -18.16
N ALA A 521 -4.80 0.45 -17.97
CA ALA A 521 -4.64 -0.55 -16.92
C ALA A 521 -3.33 -1.35 -17.07
N LEU A 522 -2.98 -1.77 -18.29
CA LEU A 522 -1.71 -2.44 -18.59
C LEU A 522 -0.50 -1.56 -18.27
N ILE A 523 -0.53 -0.28 -18.62
CA ILE A 523 0.59 0.64 -18.33
C ILE A 523 0.80 0.76 -16.82
N ILE A 524 -0.26 0.91 -16.02
CA ILE A 524 -0.15 0.95 -14.55
C ILE A 524 0.54 -0.33 -14.03
N VAL A 525 0.11 -1.49 -14.51
CA VAL A 525 0.68 -2.77 -14.09
C VAL A 525 2.14 -2.90 -14.53
N LEU A 526 2.47 -2.60 -15.78
CA LEU A 526 3.82 -2.73 -16.33
C LEU A 526 4.81 -1.78 -15.66
N VAL A 527 4.43 -0.52 -15.43
CA VAL A 527 5.26 0.46 -14.71
C VAL A 527 5.56 -0.01 -13.30
N SER A 528 4.62 -0.67 -12.64
CA SER A 528 4.78 -1.20 -11.28
C SER A 528 5.54 -2.53 -11.22
N LEU A 529 5.52 -3.34 -12.29
CA LEU A 529 6.19 -4.64 -12.34
C LEU A 529 7.72 -4.52 -12.28
N VAL A 530 8.31 -3.58 -12.99
CA VAL A 530 9.77 -3.46 -13.09
C VAL A 530 10.43 -3.23 -11.72
N PRO A 531 10.03 -2.21 -10.93
CA PRO A 531 10.60 -2.01 -9.60
C PRO A 531 10.26 -3.13 -8.62
N THR A 532 9.05 -3.70 -8.69
CA THR A 532 8.66 -4.83 -7.83
C THR A 532 9.54 -6.06 -8.09
N TYR A 533 9.84 -6.34 -9.35
CA TYR A 533 10.77 -7.40 -9.72
C TYR A 533 12.19 -7.14 -9.23
N LEU A 534 12.70 -5.91 -9.42
CA LEU A 534 14.02 -5.51 -8.94
C LEU A 534 14.12 -5.66 -7.41
N LEU A 535 13.11 -5.18 -6.67
CA LEU A 535 13.05 -5.31 -5.21
C LEU A 535 12.98 -6.77 -4.75
N SER A 536 12.30 -7.65 -5.47
CA SER A 536 12.22 -9.07 -5.14
C SER A 536 13.54 -9.81 -5.29
N ARG A 537 14.47 -9.29 -6.14
CA ARG A 537 15.82 -9.84 -6.34
C ARG A 537 16.86 -9.30 -5.35
N LEU A 538 16.68 -8.09 -4.82
CA LEU A 538 17.62 -7.45 -3.88
C LEU A 538 17.59 -8.05 -2.47
N ARG A 539 16.70 -8.97 -2.19
CA ARG A 539 16.55 -9.75 -0.95
C ARG A 539 16.78 -11.23 -1.27
#